data_3452c86e7ec791783c4b20cc3ad27792
#
_entry.id   3452c86e7ec791783c4b20cc3ad27792
#
_cell.length_a   1.000
_cell.length_b   1.000
_cell.length_c   1.000
_cell.angle_alpha   90.00
_cell.angle_beta   90.00
_cell.angle_gamma   90.00
#
_symmetry.space_group_name_H-M   'P 1'
#
loop_
_entity.id
_entity.type
_entity.pdbx_description
1 polymer ?
#
loop_
_entity_poly.entity_id
_entity_poly.type
_entity_poly.pdbx_seq_one_letter_code
_entity_poly.pdbx_strand_id
1 'polypeptide(L)'
;MQEITATELKQKLDKGEDVQIIDVREPNEYATARLPNSIHIPLGQVVNRMSEIDPARETVVHCKMGGRSAKAIEALTRAGFAGKLTNLKGGITAWSNEVDPSVPKY
;
A
#
# COMPACT_ATOMS: atom_id res chain seq x y z
N MET A 1 -8.59 6.47 -10.66
CA MET A 1 -7.46 6.06 -9.78
C MET A 1 -6.80 4.82 -10.34
N GLN A 2 -5.49 4.82 -10.43
CA GLN A 2 -4.79 3.62 -10.90
C GLN A 2 -4.81 2.54 -9.83
N GLU A 3 -4.95 1.30 -10.27
CA GLU A 3 -4.96 0.13 -9.40
C GLU A 3 -3.99 -0.93 -9.91
N ILE A 4 -3.51 -1.77 -8.99
CA ILE A 4 -2.71 -2.95 -9.30
C ILE A 4 -3.30 -4.13 -8.54
N THR A 5 -3.35 -5.31 -9.15
CA THR A 5 -3.81 -6.51 -8.45
C THR A 5 -2.69 -7.07 -7.57
N ALA A 6 -3.07 -7.90 -6.59
CA ALA A 6 -2.09 -8.57 -5.74
C ALA A 6 -1.13 -9.43 -6.55
N THR A 7 -1.65 -10.16 -7.54
CA THR A 7 -0.84 -10.99 -8.43
C THR A 7 0.15 -10.16 -9.24
N GLU A 8 -0.29 -9.02 -9.79
CA GLU A 8 0.60 -8.11 -10.53
C GLU A 8 1.69 -7.53 -9.64
N LEU A 9 1.35 -7.13 -8.41
CA LEU A 9 2.34 -6.65 -7.46
C LEU A 9 3.37 -7.73 -7.13
N LYS A 10 2.93 -8.95 -6.89
CA LYS A 10 3.82 -10.09 -6.64
C LYS A 10 4.79 -10.30 -7.80
N GLN A 11 4.31 -10.21 -9.03
CA GLN A 11 5.14 -10.33 -10.23
C GLN A 11 6.23 -9.26 -10.28
N LYS A 12 5.89 -8.01 -9.97
CA LYS A 12 6.86 -6.91 -9.91
C LYS A 12 7.94 -7.16 -8.87
N LEU A 13 7.53 -7.59 -7.67
CA LEU A 13 8.45 -7.89 -6.59
C LEU A 13 9.39 -9.05 -6.94
N ASP A 14 8.85 -10.10 -7.56
CA ASP A 14 9.63 -11.26 -7.99
C ASP A 14 10.66 -10.91 -9.06
N LYS A 15 10.37 -9.92 -9.91
CA LYS A 15 11.30 -9.42 -10.92
C LYS A 15 12.36 -8.46 -10.36
N GLY A 16 12.28 -8.15 -9.07
CA GLY A 16 13.20 -7.22 -8.43
C GLY A 16 12.95 -5.75 -8.77
N GLU A 17 11.75 -5.40 -9.23
CA GLU A 17 11.41 -4.01 -9.52
C GLU A 17 11.38 -3.18 -8.23
N ASP A 18 11.81 -1.92 -8.32
CA ASP A 18 11.89 -1.02 -7.18
C ASP A 18 10.53 -0.40 -6.90
N VAL A 19 9.74 -1.11 -6.09
CA VAL A 19 8.40 -0.67 -5.67
C VAL A 19 8.42 -0.47 -4.17
N GLN A 20 7.98 0.72 -3.71
CA GLN A 20 7.73 0.91 -2.28
C GLN A 20 6.25 0.69 -1.97
N ILE A 21 5.99 0.05 -0.85
CA ILE A 21 4.64 -0.33 -0.41
C ILE A 21 4.32 0.45 0.85
N ILE A 22 3.23 1.22 0.83
CA ILE A 22 2.78 2.03 1.96
C ILE A 22 1.51 1.42 2.53
N ASP A 23 1.56 1.05 3.80
CA ASP A 23 0.44 0.49 4.54
C ASP A 23 -0.21 1.60 5.38
N VAL A 24 -1.46 1.94 5.08
CA VAL A 24 -2.17 3.03 5.75
C VAL A 24 -3.18 2.55 6.80
N ARG A 25 -3.09 1.28 7.20
CA ARG A 25 -3.94 0.71 8.23
C ARG A 25 -3.51 1.18 9.63
N GLU A 26 -4.28 0.80 10.63
CA GLU A 26 -3.97 1.13 12.02
C GLU A 26 -2.85 0.24 12.57
N PRO A 27 -2.16 0.68 13.65
CA PRO A 27 -1.03 -0.08 14.22
C PRO A 27 -1.36 -1.51 14.62
N ASN A 28 -2.56 -1.77 15.17
CA ASN A 28 -2.98 -3.11 15.56
C ASN A 28 -3.15 -4.02 14.35
N GLU A 29 -3.61 -3.50 13.22
CA GLU A 29 -3.73 -4.26 11.98
C GLU A 29 -2.36 -4.63 11.43
N TYR A 30 -1.43 -3.67 11.42
CA TYR A 30 -0.06 -3.89 10.97
C TYR A 30 0.67 -4.93 11.82
N ALA A 31 0.42 -4.93 13.12
CA ALA A 31 0.98 -5.93 14.04
C ALA A 31 0.44 -7.34 13.77
N THR A 32 -0.82 -7.45 13.32
CA THR A 32 -1.47 -8.73 13.05
C THR A 32 -1.00 -9.37 11.74
N ALA A 33 -0.88 -8.57 10.69
CA ALA A 33 -0.53 -9.04 9.34
C ALA A 33 0.02 -7.89 8.52
N ARG A 34 0.99 -8.15 7.65
CA ARG A 34 1.57 -7.11 6.79
C ARG A 34 2.18 -7.72 5.54
N LEU A 35 2.32 -6.90 4.49
CA LEU A 35 3.07 -7.25 3.30
C LEU A 35 4.58 -7.14 3.56
N PRO A 36 5.41 -7.90 2.82
CA PRO A 36 6.87 -7.82 2.99
C PRO A 36 7.38 -6.41 2.67
N ASN A 37 8.32 -5.95 3.48
CA ASN A 37 9.03 -4.66 3.30
C ASN A 37 8.10 -3.44 3.17
N SER A 38 6.89 -3.50 3.72
CA SER A 38 5.97 -2.37 3.73
C SER A 38 6.38 -1.32 4.75
N ILE A 39 6.09 -0.06 4.43
CA ILE A 39 6.30 1.08 5.30
C ILE A 39 4.93 1.43 5.91
N HIS A 40 4.83 1.43 7.22
CA HIS A 40 3.58 1.72 7.91
C HIS A 40 3.43 3.21 8.18
N ILE A 41 2.45 3.82 7.54
CA ILE A 41 2.06 5.22 7.78
C ILE A 41 0.54 5.27 7.85
N PRO A 42 -0.07 5.27 9.04
CA PRO A 42 -1.53 5.28 9.18
C PRO A 42 -2.18 6.43 8.41
N LEU A 43 -3.39 6.19 7.90
CA LEU A 43 -4.13 7.16 7.09
C LEU A 43 -4.16 8.56 7.71
N GLY A 44 -4.40 8.65 9.02
CA GLY A 44 -4.47 9.94 9.72
C GLY A 44 -3.13 10.70 9.78
N GLN A 45 -2.02 10.06 9.43
CA GLN A 45 -0.67 10.64 9.48
C GLN A 45 -0.04 10.80 8.10
N VAL A 46 -0.68 10.30 7.05
CA VAL A 46 -0.03 10.13 5.74
C VAL A 46 0.41 11.46 5.12
N VAL A 47 -0.39 12.50 5.24
CA VAL A 47 -0.03 13.83 4.69
C VAL A 47 1.11 14.44 5.48
N ASN A 48 1.06 14.40 6.81
CA ASN A 48 2.12 14.95 7.66
C ASN A 48 3.44 14.20 7.50
N ARG A 49 3.39 12.95 7.11
CA ARG A 49 4.57 12.09 6.95
C ARG A 49 4.89 11.78 5.48
N MET A 50 4.33 12.51 4.53
CA MET A 50 4.56 12.21 3.11
C MET A 50 6.01 12.37 2.68
N SER A 51 6.83 13.09 3.43
CA SER A 51 8.27 13.18 3.17
C SER A 51 8.99 11.84 3.36
N GLU A 52 8.37 10.86 4.02
CA GLU A 52 8.89 9.50 4.17
C GLU A 52 8.63 8.64 2.93
N ILE A 53 7.84 9.13 1.98
CA ILE A 53 7.53 8.43 0.74
C ILE A 53 8.38 9.04 -0.38
N ASP A 54 9.22 8.21 -1.00
CA ASP A 54 10.09 8.65 -2.08
C ASP A 54 9.27 8.90 -3.36
N PRO A 55 9.14 10.15 -3.84
CA PRO A 55 8.34 10.44 -5.03
C PRO A 55 8.96 9.92 -6.33
N ALA A 56 10.22 9.54 -6.32
CA ALA A 56 10.90 8.99 -7.50
C ALA A 56 10.64 7.49 -7.68
N ARG A 57 10.07 6.82 -6.69
CA ARG A 57 9.83 5.37 -6.73
C ARG A 57 8.38 5.07 -7.05
N GLU A 58 8.14 3.99 -7.80
CA GLU A 58 6.80 3.45 -7.97
C GLU A 58 6.23 3.09 -6.59
N THR A 59 5.03 3.58 -6.27
CA THR A 59 4.47 3.45 -4.93
C THR A 59 3.10 2.80 -4.97
N VAL A 60 2.96 1.71 -4.22
CA VAL A 60 1.68 1.02 -4.03
C VAL A 60 1.19 1.31 -2.62
N VAL A 61 -0.02 1.84 -2.51
CA VAL A 61 -0.67 2.13 -1.23
C VAL A 61 -1.74 1.10 -0.97
N HIS A 62 -1.80 0.56 0.24
CA HIS A 62 -2.81 -0.45 0.57
C HIS A 62 -3.39 -0.28 1.96
N CYS A 63 -4.56 -0.85 2.12
CA CYS A 63 -5.22 -1.04 3.41
C CYS A 63 -5.79 -2.46 3.48
N LYS A 64 -6.89 -2.67 4.20
CA LYS A 64 -7.49 -4.01 4.28
C LYS A 64 -8.11 -4.42 2.96
N MET A 65 -8.96 -3.57 2.35
CA MET A 65 -9.72 -3.90 1.15
C MET A 65 -9.68 -2.83 0.04
N GLY A 66 -9.06 -1.70 0.25
CA GLY A 66 -8.86 -0.67 -0.77
C GLY A 66 -9.51 0.69 -0.52
N GLY A 67 -10.40 0.83 0.47
CA GLY A 67 -11.12 2.09 0.73
C GLY A 67 -10.27 3.16 1.38
N ARG A 68 -9.58 2.82 2.47
CA ARG A 68 -8.71 3.77 3.17
C ARG A 68 -7.50 4.16 2.32
N SER A 69 -6.94 3.22 1.57
CA SER A 69 -5.82 3.50 0.67
C SER A 69 -6.22 4.43 -0.47
N ALA A 70 -7.44 4.31 -0.99
CA ALA A 70 -7.97 5.27 -1.96
C ALA A 70 -8.05 6.68 -1.37
N LYS A 71 -8.52 6.81 -0.13
CA LYS A 71 -8.55 8.10 0.57
C LYS A 71 -7.15 8.67 0.81
N ALA A 72 -6.20 7.81 1.14
CA ALA A 72 -4.80 8.21 1.34
C ALA A 72 -4.21 8.78 0.05
N ILE A 73 -4.44 8.11 -1.08
CA ILE A 73 -3.97 8.57 -2.39
C ILE A 73 -4.57 9.92 -2.74
N GLU A 74 -5.88 10.10 -2.52
CA GLU A 74 -6.54 11.39 -2.76
C GLU A 74 -5.92 12.50 -1.89
N ALA A 75 -5.71 12.23 -0.61
CA ALA A 75 -5.14 13.20 0.32
C ALA A 75 -3.70 13.58 -0.05
N LEU A 76 -2.88 12.61 -0.41
CA LEU A 76 -1.51 12.84 -0.84
C LEU A 76 -1.47 13.66 -2.14
N THR A 77 -2.32 13.35 -3.09
CA THR A 77 -2.41 14.07 -4.36
C THR A 77 -2.81 15.54 -4.13
N ARG A 78 -3.79 15.78 -3.29
CA ARG A 78 -4.21 17.15 -2.93
C ARG A 78 -3.13 17.92 -2.19
N ALA A 79 -2.33 17.23 -1.39
CA ALA A 79 -1.22 17.83 -0.65
C ALA A 79 0.01 18.10 -1.52
N GLY A 80 -0.04 17.75 -2.80
CA GLY A 80 1.03 18.05 -3.75
C GLY A 80 2.09 16.95 -3.87
N PHE A 81 1.83 15.74 -3.44
CA PHE A 81 2.75 14.62 -3.64
C PHE A 81 2.95 14.39 -5.15
N ALA A 82 4.20 14.50 -5.62
CA ALA A 82 4.50 14.49 -7.04
C ALA A 82 4.70 13.08 -7.63
N GLY A 83 4.78 12.06 -6.80
CA GLY A 83 5.04 10.69 -7.25
C GLY A 83 3.81 9.99 -7.78
N LYS A 84 4.03 8.84 -8.44
CA LYS A 84 2.95 7.99 -8.95
C LYS A 84 2.45 7.08 -7.83
N LEU A 85 1.15 7.18 -7.54
CA LEU A 85 0.49 6.39 -6.51
C LEU A 85 -0.50 5.42 -7.14
N THR A 86 -0.45 4.15 -6.74
CA THR A 86 -1.33 3.08 -7.24
C THR A 86 -1.97 2.38 -6.05
N ASN A 87 -3.27 2.13 -6.13
CA ASN A 87 -4.01 1.44 -5.08
C ASN A 87 -3.94 -0.08 -5.28
N LEU A 88 -3.62 -0.82 -4.23
CA LEU A 88 -3.67 -2.28 -4.28
C LEU A 88 -5.13 -2.73 -4.24
N LYS A 89 -5.61 -3.22 -5.36
CA LYS A 89 -6.99 -3.68 -5.53
C LYS A 89 -7.30 -4.83 -4.57
N GLY A 90 -8.30 -4.64 -3.73
CA GLY A 90 -8.69 -5.63 -2.73
C GLY A 90 -7.77 -5.69 -1.50
N GLY A 91 -6.74 -4.87 -1.43
CA GLY A 91 -5.86 -4.69 -0.27
C GLY A 91 -5.17 -5.97 0.18
N ILE A 92 -4.83 -6.02 1.48
CA ILE A 92 -4.17 -7.20 2.06
C ILE A 92 -5.05 -8.44 2.04
N THR A 93 -6.38 -8.28 1.99
CA THR A 93 -7.30 -9.42 1.85
C THR A 93 -7.05 -10.13 0.52
N ALA A 94 -6.93 -9.38 -0.58
CA ALA A 94 -6.62 -9.96 -1.89
C ALA A 94 -5.22 -10.57 -1.91
N TRP A 95 -4.24 -9.93 -1.27
CA TRP A 95 -2.90 -10.49 -1.15
C TRP A 95 -2.92 -11.85 -0.46
N SER A 96 -3.64 -11.97 0.66
CA SER A 96 -3.79 -13.23 1.38
C SER A 96 -4.46 -14.30 0.52
N ASN A 97 -5.51 -13.93 -0.22
CA ASN A 97 -6.25 -14.88 -1.05
C ASN A 97 -5.47 -15.35 -2.28
N GLU A 98 -4.74 -14.44 -2.93
CA GLU A 98 -4.19 -14.68 -4.27
C GLU A 98 -2.70 -14.99 -4.26
N VAL A 99 -1.95 -14.52 -3.26
CA VAL A 99 -0.49 -14.58 -3.27
C VAL A 99 0.06 -15.38 -2.11
N ASP A 100 -0.32 -15.05 -0.88
CA ASP A 100 0.27 -15.64 0.33
C ASP A 100 -0.79 -15.99 1.36
N PRO A 101 -1.30 -17.24 1.32
CA PRO A 101 -2.32 -17.69 2.28
C PRO A 101 -1.86 -17.70 3.72
N SER A 102 -0.56 -17.62 3.99
CA SER A 102 -0.01 -17.56 5.35
C SER A 102 -0.22 -16.22 6.02
N VAL A 103 -0.53 -15.16 5.22
CA VAL A 103 -0.88 -13.85 5.78
C VAL A 103 -2.26 -13.95 6.43
N PRO A 104 -2.36 -13.71 7.75
CA PRO A 104 -3.63 -13.86 8.46
C PRO A 104 -4.72 -12.95 7.91
N LYS A 105 -5.92 -13.50 7.80
CA LYS A 105 -7.14 -12.70 7.55
C LYS A 105 -7.73 -12.29 8.89
N TYR A 106 -8.26 -11.08 8.93
CA TYR A 106 -8.79 -10.51 10.17
C TYR A 106 -10.07 -9.72 9.94
#